data_5e086667e829746edc61713919b2b06a
#
_entry.id   5e086667e829746edc61713919b2b06a
#
_cell.length_a   1.000
_cell.length_b   1.000
_cell.length_c   1.000
_cell.angle_alpha   90.00
_cell.angle_beta   90.00
_cell.angle_gamma   90.00
#
_symmetry.space_group_name_H-M   'P 1'
#
loop_
_entity.id
_entity.type
_entity.pdbx_description
1 polymer ?
#
loop_
_entity_poly.entity_id
_entity_poly.type
_entity_poly.pdbx_seq_one_letter_code
_entity_poly.pdbx_strand_id
1 'polypeptide(L)'
;MRIGLAYNQKPDPTSDEAFAEWDDPSTIAAVEQALGLFGSVIRLEADQFFPQKLALARPDLVFNMVEGWHGQSREALVPAICEYLNIPYTGSDPLTLALSLHKGRAKEILAYRGVPTAPFAWVERARDLDRAQLPFPVFVKPVAEGSGKGVFSNNLCDGPAQLRERVSYLLERYAEPVLIETYLPGPEFTVAILGNGSAAYCLPVIGFDFSALPAGARPVYGYEAKWVWDRPDAPLAIFQCPAAVPEGVYREIERTALDAYHALGCRDWCRVDVRVDRFGVPNILELNPLPGVIPDPAMNSCFPKAARAAGFTYDELIQEVVRIAWRRVWGADFAVEPAAASA
;
A
#
# COMPACT_ATOMS: atom_id res chain seq x y z
N MET A 1 -12.00 11.24 -23.37
CA MET A 1 -12.34 11.14 -21.93
C MET A 1 -11.62 12.21 -21.14
N ARG A 2 -12.21 12.72 -20.05
CA ARG A 2 -11.53 13.64 -19.11
C ARG A 2 -11.24 12.87 -17.82
N ILE A 3 -9.97 12.74 -17.47
CA ILE A 3 -9.55 12.05 -16.23
C ILE A 3 -9.17 13.09 -15.19
N GLY A 4 -9.72 12.99 -14.00
CA GLY A 4 -9.24 13.71 -12.83
C GLY A 4 -8.10 12.95 -12.18
N LEU A 5 -6.90 13.50 -12.12
CA LEU A 5 -5.80 12.93 -11.33
C LEU A 5 -5.85 13.52 -9.94
N ALA A 6 -6.28 12.72 -8.98
CA ALA A 6 -6.34 13.10 -7.56
C ALA A 6 -5.06 12.64 -6.84
N TYR A 7 -4.37 13.57 -6.17
CA TYR A 7 -3.06 13.34 -5.55
C TYR A 7 -2.85 14.22 -4.31
N ASN A 8 -1.89 13.85 -3.47
CA ASN A 8 -1.26 14.73 -2.49
C ASN A 8 0.19 14.97 -2.90
N GLN A 9 0.58 16.23 -3.13
CA GLN A 9 1.95 16.57 -3.51
C GLN A 9 2.79 16.91 -2.27
N LYS A 10 3.99 16.33 -2.15
CA LYS A 10 4.96 16.72 -1.13
C LYS A 10 5.29 18.20 -1.25
N PRO A 11 5.25 18.97 -0.13
CA PRO A 11 5.59 20.39 -0.16
C PRO A 11 7.05 20.64 -0.55
N ASP A 12 7.95 19.76 -0.11
CA ASP A 12 9.39 19.78 -0.37
C ASP A 12 9.89 18.33 -0.43
N PRO A 13 10.81 17.97 -1.36
CA PRO A 13 11.42 16.62 -1.41
C PRO A 13 12.15 16.20 -0.12
N THR A 14 12.59 17.15 0.69
CA THR A 14 13.24 16.93 2.02
C THR A 14 12.24 16.95 3.16
N SER A 15 10.94 16.98 2.87
CA SER A 15 9.90 17.15 3.87
C SER A 15 9.82 16.02 4.89
N ASP A 16 9.39 16.39 6.09
CA ASP A 16 9.22 15.62 7.32
C ASP A 16 8.51 14.26 7.08
N GLU A 17 8.73 13.33 8.01
CA GLU A 17 8.02 12.04 8.14
C GLU A 17 6.50 12.16 7.91
N ALA A 18 5.91 13.33 8.25
CA ALA A 18 4.49 13.60 8.05
C ALA A 18 4.02 13.46 6.59
N PHE A 19 4.89 13.73 5.62
CA PHE A 19 4.58 13.68 4.19
C PHE A 19 5.19 12.47 3.47
N ALA A 20 5.67 11.48 4.21
CA ALA A 20 6.34 10.30 3.64
C ALA A 20 5.45 9.49 2.67
N GLU A 21 4.14 9.56 2.83
CA GLU A 21 3.16 8.89 1.96
C GLU A 21 2.81 9.69 0.71
N TRP A 22 3.06 11.00 0.70
CA TRP A 22 2.68 11.86 -0.41
C TRP A 22 3.64 11.73 -1.60
N ASP A 23 3.16 12.10 -2.79
CA ASP A 23 3.91 11.93 -4.02
C ASP A 23 4.84 13.10 -4.35
N ASP A 24 5.97 12.76 -4.95
CA ASP A 24 6.86 13.76 -5.52
C ASP A 24 6.28 14.31 -6.84
N PRO A 25 6.59 15.58 -7.21
CA PRO A 25 6.13 16.16 -8.47
C PRO A 25 6.46 15.32 -9.71
N SER A 26 7.57 14.58 -9.69
CA SER A 26 7.98 13.68 -10.78
C SER A 26 7.05 12.48 -10.93
N THR A 27 6.59 11.89 -9.81
CA THR A 27 5.61 10.80 -9.82
C THR A 27 4.27 11.29 -10.38
N ILE A 28 3.79 12.45 -9.90
CA ILE A 28 2.53 13.05 -10.39
C ILE A 28 2.59 13.31 -11.88
N ALA A 29 3.71 13.88 -12.39
CA ALA A 29 3.90 14.16 -13.81
C ALA A 29 3.95 12.88 -14.65
N ALA A 30 4.60 11.82 -14.19
CA ALA A 30 4.66 10.54 -14.88
C ALA A 30 3.29 9.87 -14.98
N VAL A 31 2.50 9.90 -13.89
CA VAL A 31 1.11 9.39 -13.90
C VAL A 31 0.25 10.21 -14.86
N GLU A 32 0.33 11.55 -14.82
CA GLU A 32 -0.39 12.41 -15.75
C GLU A 32 -0.07 12.09 -17.21
N GLN A 33 1.22 11.91 -17.54
CA GLN A 33 1.66 11.51 -18.87
C GLN A 33 1.02 10.18 -19.30
N ALA A 34 1.08 9.15 -18.46
CA ALA A 34 0.51 7.85 -18.75
C ALA A 34 -1.01 7.89 -18.96
N LEU A 35 -1.72 8.74 -18.21
CA LEU A 35 -3.15 8.96 -18.33
C LEU A 35 -3.52 9.74 -19.61
N GLY A 36 -2.59 10.49 -20.19
CA GLY A 36 -2.79 11.27 -21.41
C GLY A 36 -3.25 10.45 -22.62
N LEU A 37 -2.99 9.12 -22.64
CA LEU A 37 -3.50 8.22 -23.66
C LEU A 37 -5.05 8.19 -23.73
N PHE A 38 -5.73 8.40 -22.61
CA PHE A 38 -7.19 8.33 -22.53
C PHE A 38 -7.88 9.66 -22.84
N GLY A 39 -7.13 10.75 -22.96
CA GLY A 39 -7.64 12.08 -23.28
C GLY A 39 -7.05 13.18 -22.40
N SER A 40 -7.85 14.18 -22.04
CA SER A 40 -7.38 15.28 -21.20
C SER A 40 -7.30 14.89 -19.72
N VAL A 41 -6.23 15.31 -19.06
CA VAL A 41 -6.03 15.09 -17.61
C VAL A 41 -6.22 16.41 -16.86
N ILE A 42 -6.97 16.36 -15.76
CA ILE A 42 -7.21 17.50 -14.87
C ILE A 42 -6.55 17.18 -13.53
N ARG A 43 -5.54 17.94 -13.14
CA ARG A 43 -4.90 17.82 -11.82
C ARG A 43 -5.84 18.28 -10.72
N LEU A 44 -6.07 17.42 -9.73
CA LEU A 44 -6.96 17.64 -8.60
C LEU A 44 -6.19 17.35 -7.30
N GLU A 45 -5.40 18.33 -6.85
CA GLU A 45 -4.72 18.21 -5.55
C GLU A 45 -5.75 18.14 -4.42
N ALA A 46 -5.61 17.14 -3.55
CA ALA A 46 -6.53 16.86 -2.46
C ALA A 46 -6.25 17.74 -1.23
N ASP A 47 -6.39 19.04 -1.41
CA ASP A 47 -6.39 20.06 -0.36
C ASP A 47 -7.82 20.30 0.19
N GLN A 48 -7.96 21.28 1.06
CA GLN A 48 -9.25 21.67 1.67
C GLN A 48 -10.34 22.07 0.66
N PHE A 49 -9.97 22.38 -0.59
CA PHE A 49 -10.90 22.76 -1.67
C PHE A 49 -11.18 21.60 -2.64
N PHE A 50 -10.67 20.42 -2.37
CA PHE A 50 -10.83 19.26 -3.26
C PHE A 50 -12.28 18.95 -3.63
N PRO A 51 -13.27 18.97 -2.68
CA PRO A 51 -14.68 18.70 -3.03
C PRO A 51 -15.23 19.70 -4.05
N GLN A 52 -14.89 20.99 -3.91
CA GLN A 52 -15.33 22.05 -4.83
C GLN A 52 -14.65 21.91 -6.21
N LYS A 53 -13.32 21.63 -6.22
CA LYS A 53 -12.57 21.40 -7.46
C LYS A 53 -13.16 20.22 -8.24
N LEU A 54 -13.44 19.10 -7.54
CA LEU A 54 -14.00 17.91 -8.16
C LEU A 54 -15.43 18.16 -8.70
N ALA A 55 -16.29 18.85 -7.92
CA ALA A 55 -17.66 19.18 -8.31
C ALA A 55 -17.71 20.10 -9.54
N LEU A 56 -16.75 21.01 -9.70
CA LEU A 56 -16.62 21.89 -10.86
C LEU A 56 -16.02 21.18 -12.07
N ALA A 57 -14.97 20.38 -11.86
CA ALA A 57 -14.27 19.67 -12.93
C ALA A 57 -15.13 18.57 -13.56
N ARG A 58 -15.90 17.81 -12.74
CA ARG A 58 -16.73 16.66 -13.16
C ARG A 58 -16.04 15.78 -14.20
N PRO A 59 -14.89 15.18 -13.88
CA PRO A 59 -14.23 14.25 -14.80
C PRO A 59 -15.10 13.01 -15.04
N ASP A 60 -14.83 12.31 -16.14
CA ASP A 60 -15.50 11.05 -16.45
C ASP A 60 -15.04 9.93 -15.49
N LEU A 61 -13.78 9.97 -15.07
CA LEU A 61 -13.16 9.05 -14.12
C LEU A 61 -12.11 9.80 -13.29
N VAL A 62 -12.02 9.50 -12.01
CA VAL A 62 -10.91 9.95 -11.14
C VAL A 62 -9.88 8.84 -11.01
N PHE A 63 -8.63 9.10 -11.39
CA PHE A 63 -7.49 8.28 -10.98
C PHE A 63 -7.08 8.73 -9.58
N ASN A 64 -7.29 7.86 -8.58
CA ASN A 64 -7.05 8.18 -7.18
C ASN A 64 -5.72 7.63 -6.67
N MET A 65 -4.84 8.50 -6.20
CA MET A 65 -3.60 8.17 -5.49
C MET A 65 -3.44 9.00 -4.20
N VAL A 66 -4.57 9.42 -3.60
CA VAL A 66 -4.60 10.32 -2.43
C VAL A 66 -4.47 9.53 -1.14
N GLU A 67 -3.40 9.74 -0.42
CA GLU A 67 -3.15 9.19 0.92
C GLU A 67 -3.92 9.93 2.03
N GLY A 68 -4.30 11.18 1.77
CA GLY A 68 -5.05 12.03 2.69
C GLY A 68 -4.18 12.77 3.72
N TRP A 69 -4.84 13.55 4.59
CA TRP A 69 -4.17 14.44 5.54
C TRP A 69 -4.15 13.88 6.97
N HIS A 70 -5.32 13.55 7.50
CA HIS A 70 -5.50 13.24 8.91
C HIS A 70 -6.51 12.13 9.15
N GLY A 71 -6.30 11.39 10.25
CA GLY A 71 -7.23 10.40 10.76
C GLY A 71 -7.01 8.99 10.23
N GLN A 72 -7.56 8.03 10.96
CA GLN A 72 -7.39 6.60 10.69
C GLN A 72 -8.19 6.09 9.48
N SER A 73 -8.95 6.97 8.81
CA SER A 73 -9.71 6.68 7.60
C SER A 73 -9.42 7.70 6.48
N ARG A 74 -8.24 8.35 6.52
CA ARG A 74 -7.89 9.46 5.62
C ARG A 74 -7.92 9.08 4.14
N GLU A 75 -7.52 7.86 3.79
CA GLU A 75 -7.53 7.36 2.42
C GLU A 75 -8.94 7.19 1.84
N ALA A 76 -9.95 6.98 2.70
CA ALA A 76 -11.33 6.80 2.30
C ALA A 76 -12.02 8.10 1.83
N LEU A 77 -11.43 9.26 2.12
CA LEU A 77 -12.10 10.56 1.93
C LEU A 77 -12.38 10.85 0.45
N VAL A 78 -11.38 10.70 -0.42
CA VAL A 78 -11.55 10.98 -1.86
C VAL A 78 -12.57 10.06 -2.51
N PRO A 79 -12.50 8.73 -2.35
CA PRO A 79 -13.56 7.84 -2.83
C PRO A 79 -14.96 8.18 -2.28
N ALA A 80 -15.08 8.53 -1.01
CA ALA A 80 -16.38 8.92 -0.43
C ALA A 80 -16.95 10.19 -1.09
N ILE A 81 -16.11 11.18 -1.40
CA ILE A 81 -16.53 12.39 -2.11
C ILE A 81 -16.92 12.06 -3.56
N CYS A 82 -16.17 11.18 -4.22
CA CYS A 82 -16.49 10.69 -5.56
C CYS A 82 -17.87 10.00 -5.58
N GLU A 83 -18.14 9.11 -4.63
CA GLU A 83 -19.45 8.43 -4.50
C GLU A 83 -20.57 9.43 -4.24
N TYR A 84 -20.37 10.40 -3.33
CA TYR A 84 -21.35 11.45 -3.05
C TYR A 84 -21.69 12.29 -4.30
N LEU A 85 -20.69 12.57 -5.16
CA LEU A 85 -20.86 13.32 -6.40
C LEU A 85 -21.25 12.44 -7.60
N ASN A 86 -21.37 11.13 -7.41
CA ASN A 86 -21.61 10.13 -8.47
C ASN A 86 -20.58 10.25 -9.60
N ILE A 87 -19.30 10.31 -9.24
CA ILE A 87 -18.17 10.34 -10.15
C ILE A 87 -17.37 9.03 -9.99
N PRO A 88 -17.19 8.24 -11.06
CA PRO A 88 -16.38 7.02 -11.02
C PRO A 88 -14.92 7.29 -10.66
N TYR A 89 -14.27 6.33 -10.00
CA TYR A 89 -12.86 6.43 -9.60
C TYR A 89 -12.15 5.08 -9.68
N THR A 90 -10.81 5.09 -9.71
CA THR A 90 -9.97 3.90 -9.65
C THR A 90 -9.71 3.48 -8.21
N GLY A 91 -9.52 2.17 -8.01
CA GLY A 91 -9.17 1.60 -6.71
C GLY A 91 -10.38 1.22 -5.85
N SER A 92 -10.06 0.89 -4.62
CA SER A 92 -11.00 0.35 -3.64
C SER A 92 -11.97 1.42 -3.11
N ASP A 93 -13.13 0.96 -2.62
CA ASP A 93 -14.15 1.83 -2.06
C ASP A 93 -13.76 2.39 -0.67
N PRO A 94 -14.52 3.38 -0.16
CA PRO A 94 -14.21 4.03 1.11
C PRO A 94 -14.13 3.05 2.29
N LEU A 95 -14.99 2.03 2.32
CA LEU A 95 -15.00 1.04 3.39
C LEU A 95 -13.71 0.21 3.36
N THR A 96 -13.35 -0.30 2.21
CA THR A 96 -12.13 -1.10 2.01
C THR A 96 -10.89 -0.30 2.39
N LEU A 97 -10.77 0.95 1.94
CA LEU A 97 -9.62 1.81 2.27
C LEU A 97 -9.52 2.08 3.78
N ALA A 98 -10.64 2.45 4.43
CA ALA A 98 -10.65 2.68 5.87
C ALA A 98 -10.27 1.42 6.67
N LEU A 99 -10.77 0.24 6.27
CA LEU A 99 -10.47 -1.03 6.92
C LEU A 99 -9.03 -1.48 6.68
N SER A 100 -8.51 -1.32 5.47
CA SER A 100 -7.14 -1.72 5.12
C SER A 100 -6.10 -0.83 5.82
N LEU A 101 -6.33 0.46 5.89
CA LEU A 101 -5.46 1.41 6.58
C LEU A 101 -5.34 1.06 8.08
N HIS A 102 -6.46 0.69 8.72
CA HIS A 102 -6.46 0.28 10.12
C HIS A 102 -6.07 -1.19 10.27
N LYS A 103 -4.76 -1.47 10.36
CA LYS A 103 -4.17 -2.82 10.38
C LYS A 103 -4.84 -3.79 11.36
N GLY A 104 -5.27 -3.32 12.54
CA GLY A 104 -5.99 -4.14 13.52
C GLY A 104 -7.34 -4.62 12.99
N ARG A 105 -8.13 -3.74 12.36
CA ARG A 105 -9.43 -4.11 11.75
C ARG A 105 -9.26 -5.00 10.53
N ALA A 106 -8.26 -4.72 9.69
CA ALA A 106 -7.92 -5.61 8.59
C ALA A 106 -7.64 -7.03 9.08
N LYS A 107 -6.80 -7.18 10.13
CA LYS A 107 -6.46 -8.48 10.71
C LYS A 107 -7.66 -9.20 11.36
N GLU A 108 -8.58 -8.48 11.99
CA GLU A 108 -9.84 -9.06 12.51
C GLU A 108 -10.67 -9.70 11.38
N ILE A 109 -10.78 -9.03 10.23
CA ILE A 109 -11.48 -9.56 9.05
C ILE A 109 -10.74 -10.76 8.46
N LEU A 110 -9.42 -10.65 8.28
CA LEU A 110 -8.60 -11.75 7.76
C LEU A 110 -8.73 -12.99 8.64
N ALA A 111 -8.61 -12.85 9.95
CA ALA A 111 -8.74 -13.95 10.91
C ALA A 111 -10.15 -14.58 10.83
N TYR A 112 -11.21 -13.78 10.78
CA TYR A 112 -12.58 -14.26 10.64
C TYR A 112 -12.80 -15.03 9.31
N ARG A 113 -12.14 -14.59 8.23
CA ARG A 113 -12.20 -15.23 6.91
C ARG A 113 -11.26 -16.44 6.78
N GLY A 114 -10.48 -16.75 7.81
CA GLY A 114 -9.52 -17.86 7.79
C GLY A 114 -8.27 -17.59 6.95
N VAL A 115 -7.99 -16.32 6.62
CA VAL A 115 -6.76 -15.92 5.93
C VAL A 115 -5.64 -15.79 6.97
N PRO A 116 -4.49 -16.47 6.78
CA PRO A 116 -3.40 -16.45 7.76
C PRO A 116 -2.88 -15.04 8.03
N THR A 117 -2.82 -14.67 9.29
CA THR A 117 -2.17 -13.44 9.78
C THR A 117 -1.60 -13.72 11.18
N ALA A 118 -0.51 -13.06 11.54
CA ALA A 118 0.12 -13.25 12.84
C ALA A 118 -0.90 -13.03 13.98
N PRO A 119 -0.87 -13.81 15.05
CA PRO A 119 -1.64 -13.53 16.28
C PRO A 119 -1.37 -12.11 16.74
N PHE A 120 -2.41 -11.36 17.03
CA PHE A 120 -2.32 -9.93 17.29
C PHE A 120 -3.28 -9.46 18.38
N ALA A 121 -2.97 -8.30 18.93
CA ALA A 121 -3.86 -7.46 19.73
C ALA A 121 -3.57 -5.99 19.35
N TRP A 122 -4.46 -5.08 19.70
CA TRP A 122 -4.18 -3.65 19.58
C TRP A 122 -4.73 -2.92 20.80
N VAL A 123 -4.07 -1.83 21.18
CA VAL A 123 -4.37 -1.08 22.40
C VAL A 123 -4.44 0.42 22.12
N GLU A 124 -5.38 1.09 22.74
CA GLU A 124 -5.53 2.55 22.68
C GLU A 124 -4.79 3.25 23.81
N ARG A 125 -4.45 2.52 24.87
CA ARG A 125 -3.83 3.06 26.08
C ARG A 125 -2.85 2.06 26.67
N ALA A 126 -1.73 2.52 27.19
CA ALA A 126 -0.70 1.68 27.81
C ALA A 126 -1.23 0.77 28.95
N ARG A 127 -2.25 1.21 29.67
CA ARG A 127 -2.90 0.40 30.73
C ARG A 127 -3.66 -0.84 30.18
N ASP A 128 -3.99 -0.87 28.91
CA ASP A 128 -4.70 -1.98 28.29
C ASP A 128 -3.75 -3.11 27.83
N LEU A 129 -2.43 -2.92 27.98
CA LEU A 129 -1.39 -3.90 27.59
C LEU A 129 -1.53 -5.27 28.29
N ASP A 130 -2.03 -5.30 29.53
CA ASP A 130 -2.18 -6.55 30.27
C ASP A 130 -3.21 -7.51 29.64
N ARG A 131 -4.02 -7.00 28.69
CA ARG A 131 -4.97 -7.80 27.89
C ARG A 131 -4.33 -8.40 26.64
N ALA A 132 -3.20 -7.88 26.21
CA ALA A 132 -2.47 -8.34 25.01
C ALA A 132 -1.52 -9.49 25.37
N GLN A 133 -2.09 -10.68 25.65
CA GLN A 133 -1.31 -11.87 26.01
C GLN A 133 -0.82 -12.58 24.73
N LEU A 134 0.34 -12.14 24.22
CA LEU A 134 0.99 -12.74 23.07
C LEU A 134 2.36 -13.32 23.48
N PRO A 135 2.78 -14.44 22.85
CA PRO A 135 4.12 -14.98 23.09
C PRO A 135 5.19 -14.06 22.46
N PHE A 136 6.26 -13.82 23.23
CA PHE A 136 7.43 -13.08 22.74
C PHE A 136 8.30 -13.95 21.81
N PRO A 137 9.04 -13.31 20.86
CA PRO A 137 9.08 -11.89 20.62
C PRO A 137 7.82 -11.36 19.91
N VAL A 138 7.47 -10.10 20.18
CA VAL A 138 6.36 -9.40 19.50
C VAL A 138 6.89 -8.18 18.75
N PHE A 139 6.18 -7.81 17.68
CA PHE A 139 6.44 -6.60 16.92
C PHE A 139 5.32 -5.58 17.15
N VAL A 140 5.66 -4.31 17.31
CA VAL A 140 4.69 -3.24 17.57
C VAL A 140 4.75 -2.16 16.50
N LYS A 141 3.59 -1.63 16.11
CA LYS A 141 3.51 -0.54 15.11
C LYS A 141 2.21 0.26 15.29
N PRO A 142 2.15 1.52 14.85
CA PRO A 142 0.90 2.25 14.76
C PRO A 142 -0.12 1.52 13.88
N VAL A 143 -1.42 1.64 14.18
CA VAL A 143 -2.45 0.88 13.44
C VAL A 143 -2.73 1.45 12.05
N ALA A 144 -2.58 2.77 11.84
CA ALA A 144 -3.04 3.44 10.63
C ALA A 144 -1.95 4.28 9.94
N GLU A 145 -0.69 4.06 10.24
CA GLU A 145 0.43 4.70 9.56
C GLU A 145 0.97 3.84 8.41
N GLY A 146 1.34 4.50 7.31
CA GLY A 146 1.91 3.89 6.12
C GLY A 146 3.38 4.26 5.91
N SER A 147 3.97 3.85 4.80
CA SER A 147 5.37 4.15 4.38
C SER A 147 6.43 3.87 5.43
N GLY A 148 6.16 2.95 6.37
CA GLY A 148 7.08 2.59 7.45
C GLY A 148 7.12 3.59 8.61
N LYS A 149 6.25 4.61 8.64
CA LYS A 149 6.13 5.53 9.77
C LYS A 149 5.83 4.74 11.05
N GLY A 150 6.58 5.01 12.11
CA GLY A 150 6.46 4.31 13.37
C GLY A 150 6.97 2.85 13.36
N VAL A 151 7.56 2.38 12.26
CA VAL A 151 8.15 1.04 12.13
C VAL A 151 9.66 1.14 12.17
N PHE A 152 10.26 0.89 13.33
CA PHE A 152 11.70 0.98 13.58
C PHE A 152 12.27 -0.38 14.00
N SER A 153 13.59 -0.51 13.93
CA SER A 153 14.28 -1.75 14.33
C SER A 153 14.02 -2.14 15.81
N ASN A 154 13.82 -1.16 16.69
CA ASN A 154 13.52 -1.36 18.11
C ASN A 154 12.02 -1.63 18.41
N ASN A 155 11.18 -1.76 17.39
CA ASN A 155 9.78 -2.20 17.56
C ASN A 155 9.67 -3.72 17.79
N LEU A 156 10.75 -4.47 17.58
CA LEU A 156 10.82 -5.87 17.95
C LEU A 156 11.15 -5.98 19.47
N CYS A 157 10.17 -6.40 20.24
CA CYS A 157 10.25 -6.50 21.71
C CYS A 157 10.43 -7.96 22.12
N ASP A 158 11.48 -8.22 22.90
CA ASP A 158 11.81 -9.56 23.41
C ASP A 158 11.20 -9.84 24.79
N GLY A 159 10.59 -8.82 25.43
CA GLY A 159 9.99 -8.96 26.75
C GLY A 159 9.06 -7.81 27.17
N PRO A 160 8.35 -7.98 28.29
CA PRO A 160 7.29 -7.04 28.73
C PRO A 160 7.76 -5.62 29.00
N ALA A 161 8.98 -5.41 29.48
CA ALA A 161 9.50 -4.08 29.76
C ALA A 161 9.70 -3.28 28.46
N GLN A 162 10.34 -3.89 27.45
CA GLN A 162 10.51 -3.28 26.13
C GLN A 162 9.16 -3.01 25.45
N LEU A 163 8.23 -3.97 25.54
CA LEU A 163 6.88 -3.82 25.01
C LEU A 163 6.19 -2.58 25.61
N ARG A 164 6.21 -2.43 26.94
CA ARG A 164 5.56 -1.30 27.62
C ARG A 164 6.18 0.04 27.22
N GLU A 165 7.50 0.12 27.21
CA GLU A 165 8.24 1.30 26.80
C GLU A 165 7.88 1.69 25.35
N ARG A 166 7.95 0.71 24.43
CA ARG A 166 7.76 0.97 23.02
C ARG A 166 6.33 1.34 22.68
N VAL A 167 5.34 0.65 23.26
CA VAL A 167 3.93 0.99 23.09
C VAL A 167 3.62 2.39 23.64
N SER A 168 4.15 2.74 24.83
CA SER A 168 3.96 4.10 25.38
C SER A 168 4.51 5.18 24.45
N TYR A 169 5.71 4.97 23.90
CA TYR A 169 6.30 5.89 22.93
C TYR A 169 5.43 6.06 21.67
N LEU A 170 4.95 4.95 21.09
CA LEU A 170 4.15 5.00 19.86
C LEU A 170 2.80 5.66 20.08
N LEU A 171 2.12 5.37 21.20
CA LEU A 171 0.85 6.03 21.58
C LEU A 171 1.02 7.55 21.74
N GLU A 172 2.12 7.98 22.35
CA GLU A 172 2.41 9.41 22.55
C GLU A 172 2.78 10.09 21.24
N ARG A 173 3.66 9.47 20.43
CA ARG A 173 4.21 10.06 19.20
C ARG A 173 3.19 10.19 18.08
N TYR A 174 2.33 9.18 17.88
CA TYR A 174 1.40 9.11 16.76
C TYR A 174 -0.04 9.41 17.14
N ALA A 175 -0.36 9.48 18.44
CA ALA A 175 -1.70 9.75 18.96
C ALA A 175 -2.80 8.81 18.39
N GLU A 176 -2.42 7.56 18.10
CA GLU A 176 -3.32 6.53 17.58
C GLU A 176 -3.08 5.17 18.27
N PRO A 177 -4.00 4.19 18.14
CA PRO A 177 -3.81 2.86 18.71
C PRO A 177 -2.54 2.18 18.17
N VAL A 178 -1.98 1.28 18.98
CA VAL A 178 -0.79 0.50 18.63
C VAL A 178 -1.17 -0.96 18.44
N LEU A 179 -0.82 -1.52 17.30
CA LEU A 179 -0.88 -2.95 16.99
C LEU A 179 0.33 -3.65 17.63
N ILE A 180 0.04 -4.78 18.25
CA ILE A 180 1.02 -5.72 18.81
C ILE A 180 0.79 -7.04 18.12
N GLU A 181 1.79 -7.61 17.48
CA GLU A 181 1.66 -8.88 16.77
C GLU A 181 2.83 -9.82 17.08
N THR A 182 2.59 -11.12 17.07
CA THR A 182 3.65 -12.11 17.19
C THR A 182 4.64 -11.93 16.05
N TYR A 183 5.93 -11.83 16.36
CA TYR A 183 6.96 -11.69 15.33
C TYR A 183 7.06 -12.95 14.46
N LEU A 184 7.07 -12.77 13.18
CA LEU A 184 7.23 -13.82 12.18
C LEU A 184 8.72 -13.88 11.75
N PRO A 185 9.44 -14.98 12.04
CA PRO A 185 10.90 -15.02 11.83
C PRO A 185 11.33 -15.36 10.40
N GLY A 186 10.40 -15.79 9.55
CA GLY A 186 10.69 -16.21 8.19
C GLY A 186 10.89 -15.06 7.20
N PRO A 187 11.09 -15.38 5.91
CA PRO A 187 11.28 -14.40 4.86
C PRO A 187 10.03 -13.56 4.62
N GLU A 188 10.26 -12.35 4.10
CA GLU A 188 9.21 -11.36 3.79
C GLU A 188 9.09 -11.20 2.28
N PHE A 189 7.84 -10.96 1.85
CA PHE A 189 7.47 -10.81 0.45
C PHE A 189 6.46 -9.68 0.30
N THR A 190 6.38 -9.14 -0.92
CA THR A 190 5.27 -8.27 -1.30
C THR A 190 4.72 -8.69 -2.64
N VAL A 191 3.39 -8.65 -2.76
CA VAL A 191 2.63 -9.11 -3.92
C VAL A 191 1.79 -7.95 -4.45
N ALA A 192 2.08 -7.54 -5.68
CA ALA A 192 1.23 -6.60 -6.41
C ALA A 192 0.10 -7.37 -7.10
N ILE A 193 -1.13 -6.92 -6.94
CA ILE A 193 -2.33 -7.54 -7.49
C ILE A 193 -3.03 -6.53 -8.41
N LEU A 194 -3.46 -6.98 -9.57
CA LEU A 194 -4.29 -6.25 -10.53
C LEU A 194 -5.58 -7.01 -10.82
N GLY A 195 -6.67 -6.29 -11.09
CA GLY A 195 -7.94 -6.90 -11.52
C GLY A 195 -9.01 -6.94 -10.44
N ASN A 196 -10.18 -7.50 -10.78
CA ASN A 196 -11.36 -7.55 -9.93
C ASN A 196 -11.97 -8.95 -9.89
N GLY A 197 -12.51 -9.37 -8.74
CA GLY A 197 -13.19 -10.63 -8.57
C GLY A 197 -12.33 -11.81 -9.07
N SER A 198 -12.91 -12.74 -9.81
CA SER A 198 -12.19 -13.91 -10.35
C SER A 198 -11.14 -13.57 -11.42
N ALA A 199 -11.11 -12.35 -11.93
CA ALA A 199 -10.10 -11.87 -12.87
C ALA A 199 -8.92 -11.16 -12.18
N ALA A 200 -8.89 -11.09 -10.84
CA ALA A 200 -7.75 -10.60 -10.10
C ALA A 200 -6.56 -11.57 -10.22
N TYR A 201 -5.36 -11.03 -10.43
CA TYR A 201 -4.13 -11.81 -10.60
C TYR A 201 -2.94 -11.14 -9.95
N CYS A 202 -1.96 -11.95 -9.52
CA CYS A 202 -0.70 -11.48 -8.97
C CYS A 202 0.29 -11.13 -10.08
N LEU A 203 0.99 -10.02 -9.92
CA LEU A 203 2.25 -9.76 -10.61
C LEU A 203 3.38 -10.55 -9.93
N PRO A 204 4.56 -10.69 -10.55
CA PRO A 204 5.66 -11.43 -9.96
C PRO A 204 5.96 -11.00 -8.52
N VAL A 205 5.99 -11.98 -7.61
CA VAL A 205 6.24 -11.78 -6.18
C VAL A 205 7.63 -11.19 -5.96
N ILE A 206 7.74 -10.19 -5.10
CA ILE A 206 9.02 -9.63 -4.67
C ILE A 206 9.40 -10.22 -3.33
N GLY A 207 10.61 -10.76 -3.22
CA GLY A 207 11.23 -11.18 -1.97
C GLY A 207 12.16 -10.10 -1.40
N PHE A 208 12.28 -10.06 -0.07
CA PHE A 208 13.20 -9.16 0.63
C PHE A 208 14.49 -9.89 1.01
N ASP A 209 15.63 -9.42 0.54
CA ASP A 209 16.95 -9.85 0.97
C ASP A 209 17.47 -8.94 2.10
N PHE A 210 17.19 -9.34 3.33
CA PHE A 210 17.65 -8.60 4.51
C PHE A 210 19.16 -8.63 4.73
N SER A 211 19.92 -9.44 3.97
CA SER A 211 21.38 -9.39 4.02
C SER A 211 21.95 -8.09 3.43
N ALA A 212 21.16 -7.39 2.63
CA ALA A 212 21.49 -6.06 2.10
C ALA A 212 21.43 -4.93 3.14
N LEU A 213 20.85 -5.18 4.31
CA LEU A 213 20.80 -4.19 5.39
C LEU A 213 22.19 -4.03 6.06
N PRO A 214 22.45 -2.87 6.70
CA PRO A 214 23.67 -2.65 7.45
C PRO A 214 23.92 -3.74 8.51
N ALA A 215 25.20 -4.06 8.75
CA ALA A 215 25.60 -5.06 9.73
C ALA A 215 25.00 -4.79 11.11
N GLY A 216 24.34 -5.79 11.70
CA GLY A 216 23.66 -5.69 12.98
C GLY A 216 22.23 -5.12 12.92
N ALA A 217 21.75 -4.70 11.77
CA ALA A 217 20.35 -4.32 11.60
C ALA A 217 19.43 -5.55 11.77
N ARG A 218 18.28 -5.35 12.40
CA ARG A 218 17.25 -6.39 12.47
C ARG A 218 16.54 -6.54 11.11
N PRO A 219 16.06 -7.75 10.74
CA PRO A 219 15.43 -8.01 9.44
C PRO A 219 14.01 -7.42 9.40
N VAL A 220 13.94 -6.09 9.31
CA VAL A 220 12.72 -5.28 9.23
C VAL A 220 12.90 -4.23 8.15
N TYR A 221 11.98 -4.19 7.19
CA TYR A 221 11.92 -3.14 6.17
C TYR A 221 11.05 -1.99 6.67
N GLY A 222 11.55 -1.30 7.68
CA GLY A 222 10.89 -0.16 8.34
C GLY A 222 11.37 1.20 7.84
N TYR A 223 11.17 2.21 8.67
CA TYR A 223 11.52 3.60 8.38
C TYR A 223 13.01 3.78 8.05
N GLU A 224 13.89 3.20 8.86
CA GLU A 224 15.33 3.31 8.63
C GLU A 224 15.73 2.70 7.27
N ALA A 225 15.15 1.56 6.90
CA ALA A 225 15.46 0.89 5.63
C ALA A 225 14.95 1.70 4.44
N LYS A 226 13.75 2.28 4.51
CA LYS A 226 13.11 3.01 3.41
C LYS A 226 13.66 4.42 3.19
N TRP A 227 14.03 5.13 4.27
CA TRP A 227 14.29 6.57 4.22
C TRP A 227 15.69 6.97 4.64
N VAL A 228 16.41 6.09 5.35
CA VAL A 228 17.76 6.39 5.84
C VAL A 228 18.83 5.63 5.08
N TRP A 229 18.59 4.32 4.83
CA TRP A 229 19.58 3.45 4.19
C TRP A 229 19.35 3.30 2.68
N ASP A 230 18.10 3.29 2.23
CA ASP A 230 17.74 3.26 0.81
C ASP A 230 17.73 4.69 0.24
N ARG A 231 18.84 5.08 -0.38
CA ARG A 231 19.02 6.43 -0.91
C ARG A 231 19.18 6.41 -2.42
N PRO A 232 18.74 7.47 -3.13
CA PRO A 232 18.88 7.54 -4.59
C PRO A 232 20.32 7.39 -5.09
N ASP A 233 21.29 7.88 -4.31
CA ASP A 233 22.74 7.79 -4.60
C ASP A 233 23.36 6.45 -4.20
N ALA A 234 22.67 5.66 -3.35
CA ALA A 234 23.12 4.36 -2.87
C ALA A 234 21.89 3.47 -2.56
N PRO A 235 21.13 3.03 -3.58
CA PRO A 235 19.92 2.24 -3.37
C PRO A 235 20.25 0.87 -2.79
N LEU A 236 19.44 0.42 -1.83
CA LEU A 236 19.57 -0.92 -1.24
C LEU A 236 19.19 -1.99 -2.26
N ALA A 237 20.04 -2.99 -2.47
CA ALA A 237 19.74 -4.16 -3.28
C ALA A 237 18.87 -5.17 -2.52
N ILE A 238 17.80 -4.69 -1.88
CA ILE A 238 16.96 -5.48 -0.96
C ILE A 238 15.87 -6.28 -1.67
N PHE A 239 15.48 -5.89 -2.90
CA PHE A 239 14.35 -6.51 -3.61
C PHE A 239 14.81 -7.49 -4.68
N GLN A 240 14.36 -8.73 -4.56
CA GLN A 240 14.50 -9.76 -5.57
C GLN A 240 13.16 -10.01 -6.27
N CYS A 241 13.09 -9.78 -7.57
CA CYS A 241 11.88 -9.97 -8.37
C CYS A 241 12.20 -10.70 -9.69
N PRO A 242 11.57 -11.86 -9.97
CA PRO A 242 10.75 -12.68 -9.07
C PRO A 242 11.50 -13.21 -7.85
N ALA A 243 10.78 -13.44 -6.75
CA ALA A 243 11.34 -14.04 -5.55
C ALA A 243 11.87 -15.45 -5.82
N ALA A 244 13.12 -15.75 -5.40
CA ALA A 244 13.74 -17.06 -5.58
C ALA A 244 13.37 -18.00 -4.42
N VAL A 245 12.17 -18.57 -4.50
CA VAL A 245 11.66 -19.57 -3.54
C VAL A 245 11.11 -20.79 -4.29
N PRO A 246 10.99 -21.95 -3.61
CA PRO A 246 10.36 -23.13 -4.23
C PRO A 246 8.95 -22.82 -4.74
N GLU A 247 8.60 -23.40 -5.89
CA GLU A 247 7.33 -23.14 -6.60
C GLU A 247 6.09 -23.30 -5.69
N GLY A 248 6.08 -24.32 -4.83
CA GLY A 248 4.99 -24.53 -3.88
C GLY A 248 4.81 -23.39 -2.90
N VAL A 249 5.90 -22.83 -2.38
CA VAL A 249 5.90 -21.65 -1.48
C VAL A 249 5.45 -20.40 -2.24
N TYR A 250 5.95 -20.24 -3.48
CA TYR A 250 5.59 -19.11 -4.35
C TYR A 250 4.06 -19.06 -4.56
N ARG A 251 3.46 -20.17 -4.97
CA ARG A 251 2.01 -20.28 -5.18
C ARG A 251 1.20 -20.08 -3.90
N GLU A 252 1.72 -20.52 -2.76
CA GLU A 252 1.03 -20.32 -1.49
C GLU A 252 1.03 -18.85 -1.07
N ILE A 253 2.12 -18.11 -1.34
CA ILE A 253 2.19 -16.66 -1.15
C ILE A 253 1.15 -15.96 -2.03
N GLU A 254 1.11 -16.27 -3.33
CA GLU A 254 0.13 -15.68 -4.26
C GLU A 254 -1.31 -15.96 -3.82
N ARG A 255 -1.63 -17.21 -3.47
CA ARG A 255 -2.95 -17.60 -3.00
C ARG A 255 -3.35 -16.84 -1.75
N THR A 256 -2.47 -16.79 -0.74
CA THR A 256 -2.73 -16.10 0.52
C THR A 256 -2.96 -14.59 0.31
N ALA A 257 -2.19 -13.97 -0.61
CA ALA A 257 -2.37 -12.56 -0.97
C ALA A 257 -3.70 -12.31 -1.69
N LEU A 258 -4.11 -13.18 -2.63
CA LEU A 258 -5.41 -13.09 -3.31
C LEU A 258 -6.56 -13.33 -2.35
N ASP A 259 -6.45 -14.30 -1.44
CA ASP A 259 -7.46 -14.54 -0.41
C ASP A 259 -7.67 -13.29 0.49
N ALA A 260 -6.58 -12.62 0.86
CA ALA A 260 -6.64 -11.36 1.61
C ALA A 260 -7.27 -10.23 0.80
N TYR A 261 -6.88 -10.08 -0.47
CA TYR A 261 -7.44 -9.11 -1.41
C TYR A 261 -8.97 -9.23 -1.49
N HIS A 262 -9.46 -10.45 -1.65
CA HIS A 262 -10.90 -10.74 -1.72
C HIS A 262 -11.59 -10.57 -0.36
N ALA A 263 -10.94 -10.98 0.74
CA ALA A 263 -11.51 -10.88 2.08
C ALA A 263 -11.82 -9.44 2.49
N LEU A 264 -10.97 -8.48 2.09
CA LEU A 264 -11.18 -7.06 2.35
C LEU A 264 -11.96 -6.32 1.26
N GLY A 265 -12.28 -6.98 0.14
CA GLY A 265 -13.03 -6.39 -0.96
C GLY A 265 -12.22 -5.37 -1.76
N CYS A 266 -10.91 -5.55 -1.87
CA CYS A 266 -10.04 -4.70 -2.69
C CYS A 266 -10.47 -4.70 -4.15
N ARG A 267 -10.21 -3.57 -4.84
CA ARG A 267 -10.59 -3.36 -6.25
C ARG A 267 -9.45 -2.77 -7.04
N ASP A 268 -9.41 -3.16 -8.32
CA ASP A 268 -8.54 -2.69 -9.38
C ASP A 268 -7.06 -3.00 -9.15
N TRP A 269 -6.50 -2.61 -8.03
CA TRP A 269 -5.12 -2.84 -7.65
C TRP A 269 -4.92 -2.88 -6.12
N CYS A 270 -3.86 -3.57 -5.67
CA CYS A 270 -3.45 -3.57 -4.26
C CYS A 270 -2.04 -4.15 -4.14
N ARG A 271 -1.24 -3.68 -3.19
CA ARG A 271 -0.02 -4.34 -2.72
C ARG A 271 -0.32 -5.05 -1.41
N VAL A 272 0.05 -6.31 -1.31
CA VAL A 272 -0.13 -7.13 -0.12
C VAL A 272 1.22 -7.54 0.41
N ASP A 273 1.52 -7.20 1.66
CA ASP A 273 2.77 -7.54 2.32
C ASP A 273 2.60 -8.82 3.14
N VAL A 274 3.49 -9.78 2.93
CA VAL A 274 3.40 -11.16 3.43
C VAL A 274 4.69 -11.54 4.14
N ARG A 275 4.60 -12.21 5.29
CA ARG A 275 5.77 -12.77 5.98
C ARG A 275 5.52 -14.19 6.42
N VAL A 276 6.53 -15.03 6.28
CA VAL A 276 6.41 -16.45 6.60
C VAL A 276 6.66 -16.68 8.10
N ASP A 277 5.87 -17.53 8.70
CA ASP A 277 6.05 -17.92 10.08
C ASP A 277 7.12 -19.03 10.26
N ARG A 278 7.35 -19.45 11.50
CA ARG A 278 8.29 -20.54 11.84
C ARG A 278 7.89 -21.91 11.29
N PHE A 279 6.66 -22.07 10.81
CA PHE A 279 6.15 -23.33 10.26
C PHE A 279 6.15 -23.32 8.73
N GLY A 280 6.60 -22.22 8.11
CA GLY A 280 6.60 -22.06 6.68
C GLY A 280 5.30 -21.51 6.09
N VAL A 281 4.35 -21.08 6.93
CA VAL A 281 3.05 -20.56 6.48
C VAL A 281 3.17 -19.06 6.15
N PRO A 282 2.76 -18.62 4.94
CA PRO A 282 2.65 -17.20 4.61
C PRO A 282 1.53 -16.54 5.41
N ASN A 283 1.84 -15.44 6.07
CA ASN A 283 0.91 -14.64 6.86
C ASN A 283 0.85 -13.21 6.35
N ILE A 284 -0.34 -12.63 6.27
CA ILE A 284 -0.54 -11.25 5.85
C ILE A 284 -0.06 -10.29 6.95
N LEU A 285 0.80 -9.36 6.56
CA LEU A 285 1.22 -8.23 7.40
C LEU A 285 0.26 -7.05 7.26
N GLU A 286 -0.01 -6.64 6.01
CA GLU A 286 -0.90 -5.52 5.67
C GLU A 286 -1.32 -5.56 4.20
N LEU A 287 -2.39 -4.81 3.87
CA LEU A 287 -2.83 -4.54 2.51
C LEU A 287 -2.74 -3.05 2.24
N ASN A 288 -2.27 -2.70 1.04
CA ASN A 288 -2.11 -1.32 0.60
C ASN A 288 -2.89 -1.12 -0.72
N PRO A 289 -4.20 -0.79 -0.65
CA PRO A 289 -5.04 -0.59 -1.83
C PRO A 289 -4.76 0.71 -2.61
N LEU A 290 -3.90 1.57 -2.07
CA LEU A 290 -3.27 2.72 -2.73
C LEU A 290 -1.76 2.49 -2.79
N PRO A 291 -1.26 1.62 -3.69
CA PRO A 291 0.16 1.31 -3.73
C PRO A 291 0.99 2.46 -4.31
N GLY A 292 2.16 2.73 -3.73
CA GLY A 292 3.11 3.71 -4.27
C GLY A 292 3.60 3.33 -5.67
N VAL A 293 3.70 4.32 -6.55
CA VAL A 293 4.01 4.15 -7.98
C VAL A 293 5.16 5.05 -8.45
N ILE A 294 6.27 5.09 -7.72
CA ILE A 294 7.46 5.86 -8.13
C ILE A 294 7.95 5.34 -9.49
N PRO A 295 8.09 6.23 -10.52
CA PRO A 295 8.40 5.81 -11.88
C PRO A 295 9.84 5.37 -12.09
N ASP A 296 10.79 5.92 -11.33
CA ASP A 296 12.21 5.65 -11.48
C ASP A 296 12.52 4.17 -11.16
N PRO A 297 13.05 3.38 -12.14
CA PRO A 297 13.41 1.98 -11.92
C PRO A 297 14.57 1.78 -10.94
N ALA A 298 15.38 2.81 -10.69
CA ALA A 298 16.46 2.77 -9.71
C ALA A 298 15.94 2.86 -8.27
N MET A 299 14.73 3.40 -8.07
CA MET A 299 14.09 3.50 -6.76
C MET A 299 13.38 2.20 -6.38
N ASN A 300 13.37 1.91 -5.09
CA ASN A 300 12.72 0.71 -4.55
C ASN A 300 11.19 0.88 -4.39
N SER A 301 10.49 1.02 -5.52
CA SER A 301 9.03 1.02 -5.60
C SER A 301 8.51 -0.36 -6.02
N CYS A 302 7.90 -1.09 -5.09
CA CYS A 302 7.55 -2.49 -5.27
C CYS A 302 6.55 -2.72 -6.42
N PHE A 303 5.48 -1.94 -6.48
CA PHE A 303 4.42 -2.14 -7.48
C PHE A 303 4.93 -1.97 -8.92
N PRO A 304 5.60 -0.85 -9.29
CA PRO A 304 6.21 -0.71 -10.61
C PRO A 304 7.32 -1.73 -10.89
N LYS A 305 8.06 -2.18 -9.84
CA LYS A 305 9.10 -3.21 -10.01
C LYS A 305 8.49 -4.55 -10.40
N ALA A 306 7.42 -4.99 -9.74
CA ALA A 306 6.69 -6.20 -10.09
C ALA A 306 6.08 -6.12 -11.49
N ALA A 307 5.50 -4.96 -11.86
CA ALA A 307 4.93 -4.71 -13.18
C ALA A 307 6.00 -4.81 -14.28
N ARG A 308 7.17 -4.20 -14.09
CA ARG A 308 8.29 -4.32 -15.04
C ARG A 308 8.76 -5.78 -15.20
N ALA A 309 8.81 -6.54 -14.12
CA ALA A 309 9.15 -7.95 -14.17
C ALA A 309 8.10 -8.80 -14.93
N ALA A 310 6.85 -8.34 -14.97
CA ALA A 310 5.78 -8.92 -15.78
C ALA A 310 5.76 -8.41 -17.24
N GLY A 311 6.67 -7.50 -17.63
CA GLY A 311 6.78 -6.96 -18.97
C GLY A 311 6.01 -5.67 -19.22
N PHE A 312 5.38 -5.06 -18.22
CA PHE A 312 4.74 -3.75 -18.35
C PHE A 312 5.79 -2.63 -18.36
N THR A 313 5.61 -1.67 -19.23
CA THR A 313 6.18 -0.33 -19.04
C THR A 313 5.46 0.38 -17.90
N TYR A 314 6.01 1.49 -17.42
CA TYR A 314 5.35 2.30 -16.39
C TYR A 314 3.98 2.83 -16.86
N ASP A 315 3.95 3.36 -18.08
CA ASP A 315 2.71 3.90 -18.66
C ASP A 315 1.65 2.81 -18.82
N GLU A 316 2.02 1.62 -19.32
CA GLU A 316 1.11 0.49 -19.45
C GLU A 316 0.53 0.03 -18.13
N LEU A 317 1.32 0.05 -17.04
CA LEU A 317 0.82 -0.25 -15.69
C LEU A 317 -0.29 0.72 -15.27
N ILE A 318 -0.03 2.03 -15.35
CA ILE A 318 -1.02 3.06 -14.98
C ILE A 318 -2.27 2.95 -15.86
N GLN A 319 -2.07 2.73 -17.15
CA GLN A 319 -3.17 2.54 -18.10
C GLN A 319 -3.98 1.29 -17.82
N GLU A 320 -3.35 0.19 -17.40
CA GLU A 320 -4.07 -1.04 -17.07
C GLU A 320 -4.96 -0.85 -15.85
N VAL A 321 -4.52 -0.12 -14.83
CA VAL A 321 -5.39 0.24 -13.68
C VAL A 321 -6.64 0.99 -14.15
N VAL A 322 -6.48 1.93 -15.07
CA VAL A 322 -7.63 2.66 -15.68
C VAL A 322 -8.55 1.69 -16.43
N ARG A 323 -8.00 0.79 -17.28
CA ARG A 323 -8.79 -0.20 -18.02
C ARG A 323 -9.57 -1.14 -17.11
N ILE A 324 -8.95 -1.59 -16.03
CA ILE A 324 -9.58 -2.46 -15.02
C ILE A 324 -10.73 -1.72 -14.33
N ALA A 325 -10.51 -0.48 -13.89
CA ALA A 325 -11.55 0.35 -13.30
C ALA A 325 -12.67 0.65 -14.29
N TRP A 326 -12.33 0.92 -15.56
CA TRP A 326 -13.30 1.13 -16.63
C TRP A 326 -14.21 -0.07 -16.81
N ARG A 327 -13.64 -1.28 -16.95
CA ARG A 327 -14.45 -2.52 -17.05
C ARG A 327 -15.37 -2.70 -15.85
N ARG A 328 -14.89 -2.41 -14.65
CA ARG A 328 -15.70 -2.51 -13.42
C ARG A 328 -16.89 -1.57 -13.43
N VAL A 329 -16.71 -0.34 -13.92
CA VAL A 329 -17.75 0.70 -13.90
C VAL A 329 -18.74 0.55 -15.03
N TRP A 330 -18.26 0.28 -16.25
CA TRP A 330 -19.11 0.30 -17.45
C TRP A 330 -19.37 -1.09 -18.07
N GLY A 331 -18.75 -2.14 -17.56
CA GLY A 331 -18.97 -3.51 -18.05
C GLY A 331 -18.42 -3.79 -19.45
N ALA A 332 -17.58 -2.90 -19.99
CA ALA A 332 -17.01 -3.01 -21.32
C ALA A 332 -15.54 -2.58 -21.34
N ASP A 333 -14.79 -3.03 -22.35
CA ASP A 333 -13.43 -2.56 -22.56
C ASP A 333 -13.41 -1.12 -23.06
N PHE A 334 -12.40 -0.37 -22.63
CA PHE A 334 -12.17 0.99 -23.12
C PHE A 334 -11.72 0.92 -24.59
N ALA A 335 -12.55 1.40 -25.50
CA ALA A 335 -12.17 1.53 -26.90
C ALA A 335 -11.35 2.84 -27.07
N VAL A 336 -10.05 2.70 -27.34
CA VAL A 336 -9.24 3.84 -27.81
C VAL A 336 -9.71 4.14 -29.23
N GLU A 337 -10.41 5.26 -29.45
CA GLU A 337 -10.62 5.72 -30.81
C GLU A 337 -9.25 5.98 -31.45
N PRO A 338 -8.94 5.39 -32.62
CA PRO A 338 -7.71 5.72 -33.31
C PRO A 338 -7.69 7.22 -33.55
N ALA A 339 -6.58 7.87 -33.14
CA ALA A 339 -6.38 9.29 -33.43
C ALA A 339 -6.71 9.55 -34.89
N ALA A 340 -7.69 10.44 -35.14
CA ALA A 340 -8.06 10.82 -36.50
C ALA A 340 -6.77 11.24 -37.22
N ALA A 341 -6.39 10.47 -38.25
CA ALA A 341 -5.24 10.83 -39.06
C ALA A 341 -5.50 12.25 -39.57
N SER A 342 -4.71 13.21 -39.10
CA SER A 342 -4.73 14.59 -39.59
C SER A 342 -4.42 14.55 -41.06
N ALA A 343 -5.45 14.81 -41.88
CA ALA A 343 -5.35 14.97 -43.31
C ALA A 343 -4.64 16.29 -43.67
#